data_ce176c4f60ba7f5e3e25dd9ea663f646
#
_entry.id   ce176c4f60ba7f5e3e25dd9ea663f646
#
_cell.length_a   1.000
_cell.length_b   1.000
_cell.length_c   1.000
_cell.angle_alpha   90.00
_cell.angle_beta   90.00
_cell.angle_gamma   90.00
#
_symmetry.space_group_name_H-M   'P 1'
#
loop_
_entity.id
_entity.type
_entity.pdbx_description
1 polymer ?
#
loop_
_entity_poly.entity_id
_entity_poly.type
_entity_poly.pdbx_seq_one_letter_code
_entity_poly.pdbx_strand_id
1 'polypeptide(L)'
;MIRLLFISHTGNNEPPMAQCIMDHLIQKAGLTDSLSVSAAAFAKEGAPLSKAAQETLSAHGIPYTMKKAFPIAWKTYDDYDFILLMNDKNNPDIFNTMGGDVDEKIHLLSEYAGKEADIPNPHKGGTFEDAYEEEEKACEGLLKKLEAWIR
;
A
#
# COMPACT_ATOMS: atom_id res chain seq x y z
N MET A 1 4.10 1.56 18.08
CA MET A 1 4.29 1.76 16.64
C MET A 1 3.07 1.30 15.85
N ILE A 2 2.61 2.12 14.93
CA ILE A 2 1.52 1.74 14.03
C ILE A 2 2.13 1.09 12.79
N ARG A 3 1.68 -0.10 12.48
CA ARG A 3 2.20 -0.89 11.35
C ARG A 3 1.22 -0.89 10.19
N LEU A 4 1.67 -0.38 9.05
CA LEU A 4 0.88 -0.28 7.83
C LEU A 4 1.29 -1.37 6.85
N LEU A 5 0.32 -2.06 6.27
CA LEU A 5 0.56 -3.03 5.22
C LEU A 5 -0.14 -2.57 3.94
N PHE A 6 0.60 -2.49 2.86
CA PHE A 6 0.07 -2.15 1.54
C PHE A 6 0.04 -3.43 0.71
N ILE A 7 -1.11 -3.77 0.16
CA ILE A 7 -1.27 -4.96 -0.66
C ILE A 7 -1.29 -4.58 -2.13
N SER A 8 -0.56 -5.33 -2.93
CA SER A 8 -0.46 -5.13 -4.38
C SER A 8 -1.83 -5.20 -5.05
N HIS A 9 -1.95 -4.59 -6.23
CA HIS A 9 -3.14 -4.76 -7.07
C HIS A 9 -3.41 -6.25 -7.30
N THR A 10 -4.68 -6.61 -7.40
CA THR A 10 -5.11 -7.98 -7.68
C THR A 10 -4.46 -8.48 -8.97
N GLY A 11 -3.86 -9.66 -8.90
CA GLY A 11 -3.17 -10.26 -10.03
C GLY A 11 -1.74 -9.81 -10.23
N ASN A 12 -1.22 -8.97 -9.34
CA ASN A 12 0.14 -8.47 -9.39
C ASN A 12 0.92 -8.95 -8.16
N ASN A 13 2.21 -9.16 -8.32
CA ASN A 13 3.07 -9.66 -7.24
C ASN A 13 4.18 -8.70 -6.83
N GLU A 14 4.24 -7.50 -7.40
CA GLU A 14 5.21 -6.49 -6.99
C GLU A 14 4.61 -5.56 -5.94
N PRO A 15 5.44 -4.89 -5.09
CA PRO A 15 4.92 -3.93 -4.14
C PRO A 15 4.25 -2.76 -4.88
N PRO A 16 3.17 -2.18 -4.35
CA PRO A 16 2.64 -0.95 -4.95
C PRO A 16 3.62 0.20 -4.70
N MET A 17 3.67 1.14 -5.62
CA MET A 17 4.51 2.34 -5.45
C MET A 17 4.10 3.10 -4.18
N ALA A 18 2.84 2.99 -3.77
CA ALA A 18 2.32 3.61 -2.56
C ALA A 18 3.14 3.30 -1.32
N GLN A 19 3.70 2.10 -1.22
CA GLN A 19 4.55 1.73 -0.09
C GLN A 19 5.79 2.62 -0.01
N CYS A 20 6.44 2.85 -1.16
CA CYS A 20 7.61 3.72 -1.22
C CYS A 20 7.23 5.18 -0.96
N ILE A 21 6.11 5.61 -1.51
CA ILE A 21 5.60 6.98 -1.32
C ILE A 21 5.33 7.21 0.17
N MET A 22 4.63 6.29 0.81
CA MET A 22 4.29 6.42 2.23
C MET A 22 5.53 6.41 3.11
N ASP A 23 6.48 5.53 2.84
CA ASP A 23 7.74 5.48 3.59
C ASP A 23 8.49 6.80 3.48
N HIS A 24 8.55 7.38 2.29
CA HIS A 24 9.19 8.66 2.06
C HIS A 24 8.50 9.79 2.85
N LEU A 25 7.17 9.82 2.83
CA LEU A 25 6.38 10.80 3.58
C LEU A 25 6.59 10.68 5.09
N ILE A 26 6.66 9.45 5.59
CA ILE A 26 6.91 9.18 7.01
C ILE A 26 8.30 9.70 7.41
N GLN A 27 9.31 9.46 6.58
CA GLN A 27 10.66 9.93 6.84
C GLN A 27 10.72 11.46 6.85
N LYS A 28 10.11 12.10 5.87
CA LYS A 28 10.07 13.57 5.80
C LYS A 28 9.35 14.21 6.98
N ALA A 29 8.34 13.53 7.51
CA ALA A 29 7.58 14.01 8.68
C ALA A 29 8.28 13.72 10.00
N GLY A 30 9.38 12.95 9.98
CA GLY A 30 10.10 12.59 11.21
C GLY A 30 9.34 11.58 12.07
N LEU A 31 8.52 10.73 11.47
CA LEU A 31 7.66 9.79 12.18
C LEU A 31 8.11 8.32 12.08
N THR A 32 9.37 8.09 11.76
CA THR A 32 9.92 6.73 11.60
C THR A 32 9.85 5.89 12.88
N ASP A 33 9.82 6.53 14.03
CA ASP A 33 9.68 5.81 15.32
C ASP A 33 8.22 5.46 15.64
N SER A 34 7.27 6.07 14.94
CA SER A 34 5.84 5.90 15.21
C SER A 34 5.10 5.09 14.15
N LEU A 35 5.60 5.07 12.92
CA LEU A 35 4.95 4.43 11.77
C LEU A 35 5.93 3.59 10.98
N SER A 36 5.49 2.41 10.56
CA SER A 36 6.25 1.56 9.65
C SER A 36 5.36 1.08 8.50
N VAL A 37 5.97 0.80 7.35
CA VAL A 37 5.28 0.37 6.13
C VAL A 37 5.90 -0.91 5.61
N SER A 38 5.04 -1.84 5.20
CA SER A 38 5.45 -3.06 4.50
C SER A 38 4.55 -3.29 3.30
N ALA A 39 4.96 -4.16 2.41
CA ALA A 39 4.17 -4.52 1.23
C ALA A 39 4.01 -6.02 1.11
N ALA A 40 2.82 -6.46 0.74
CA ALA A 40 2.48 -7.86 0.53
C ALA A 40 1.70 -8.03 -0.77
N ALA A 41 1.67 -9.25 -1.28
CA ALA A 41 0.93 -9.58 -2.48
C ALA A 41 0.11 -10.86 -2.27
N PHE A 42 -1.00 -10.95 -2.97
CA PHE A 42 -1.79 -12.18 -3.01
C PHE A 42 -1.24 -13.06 -4.13
N ALA A 43 -0.06 -13.65 -3.88
CA ALA A 43 0.65 -14.48 -4.83
C ALA A 43 1.58 -15.42 -4.07
N LYS A 44 1.93 -16.55 -4.69
CA LYS A 44 2.84 -17.54 -4.11
C LYS A 44 4.22 -16.97 -3.86
N GLU A 45 4.71 -16.15 -4.79
CA GLU A 45 6.00 -15.49 -4.68
C GLU A 45 5.84 -14.03 -5.02
N GLY A 46 6.39 -13.18 -4.17
CA GLY A 46 6.47 -11.76 -4.46
C GLY A 46 7.58 -11.44 -5.43
N ALA A 47 7.48 -10.31 -6.07
CA ALA A 47 8.50 -9.76 -6.96
C ALA A 47 8.93 -8.38 -6.48
N PRO A 48 10.10 -7.90 -6.90
CA PRO A 48 10.48 -6.52 -6.62
C PRO A 48 9.73 -5.57 -7.57
N LEU A 49 9.87 -4.27 -7.33
CA LEU A 49 9.29 -3.24 -8.20
C LEU A 49 9.73 -3.43 -9.66
N SER A 50 8.79 -3.32 -10.57
CA SER A 50 9.07 -3.33 -12.01
C SER A 50 9.91 -2.11 -12.41
N LYS A 51 10.56 -2.21 -13.57
CA LYS A 51 11.35 -1.08 -14.08
C LYS A 51 10.50 0.17 -14.28
N ALA A 52 9.28 0.02 -14.77
CA ALA A 52 8.37 1.15 -14.97
C ALA A 52 8.00 1.83 -13.65
N ALA A 53 7.75 1.06 -12.59
CA ALA A 53 7.50 1.61 -11.26
C ALA A 53 8.73 2.35 -10.73
N GLN A 54 9.92 1.76 -10.89
CA GLN A 54 11.18 2.39 -10.48
C GLN A 54 11.39 3.73 -11.17
N GLU A 55 11.16 3.78 -12.49
CA GLU A 55 11.32 5.01 -13.28
C GLU A 55 10.33 6.08 -12.85
N THR A 56 9.08 5.70 -12.58
CA THR A 56 8.05 6.64 -12.13
C THR A 56 8.43 7.23 -10.77
N LEU A 57 8.82 6.39 -9.83
CA LEU A 57 9.24 6.85 -8.50
C LEU A 57 10.46 7.77 -8.59
N SER A 58 11.46 7.40 -9.39
CA SER A 58 12.66 8.22 -9.59
C SER A 58 12.33 9.58 -10.20
N ALA A 59 11.40 9.64 -11.15
CA ALA A 59 10.99 10.88 -11.78
C ALA A 59 10.36 11.85 -10.78
N HIS A 60 9.76 11.33 -9.71
CA HIS A 60 9.16 12.12 -8.64
C HIS A 60 10.08 12.28 -7.42
N GLY A 61 11.30 11.80 -7.50
CA GLY A 61 12.27 11.93 -6.41
C GLY A 61 11.98 11.04 -5.21
N ILE A 62 11.25 9.96 -5.41
CA ILE A 62 10.90 9.02 -4.33
C ILE A 62 11.92 7.89 -4.29
N PRO A 63 12.63 7.69 -3.16
CA PRO A 63 13.54 6.55 -3.00
C PRO A 63 12.77 5.24 -2.99
N TYR A 64 13.40 4.18 -3.48
CA TYR A 64 12.81 2.85 -3.45
C TYR A 64 13.87 1.80 -3.15
N THR A 65 13.41 0.62 -2.74
CA THR A 65 14.27 -0.55 -2.56
C THR A 65 13.76 -1.67 -3.46
N MET A 66 14.61 -2.66 -3.68
CA MET A 66 14.25 -3.85 -4.48
C MET A 66 13.68 -4.97 -3.60
N LYS A 67 13.21 -4.65 -2.42
CA LYS A 67 12.58 -5.61 -1.54
C LYS A 67 11.27 -6.11 -2.16
N LYS A 68 11.13 -7.44 -2.19
CA LYS A 68 9.94 -8.08 -2.73
C LYS A 68 8.75 -7.93 -1.78
N ALA A 69 7.53 -7.85 -2.34
CA ALA A 69 6.32 -8.01 -1.55
C ALA A 69 6.28 -9.44 -1.02
N PHE A 70 5.90 -9.63 0.24
CA PHE A 70 5.79 -10.99 0.78
C PHE A 70 4.37 -11.55 0.52
N PRO A 71 4.21 -12.89 0.43
CA PRO A 71 2.89 -13.48 0.27
C PRO A 71 2.05 -13.27 1.54
N ILE A 72 0.79 -12.86 1.38
CA ILE A 72 -0.11 -12.75 2.54
C ILE A 72 -0.48 -14.13 3.06
N ALA A 73 -0.67 -14.22 4.37
CA ALA A 73 -1.10 -15.43 5.08
C ALA A 73 -2.08 -15.03 6.17
N TRP A 74 -2.74 -16.00 6.81
CA TRP A 74 -3.72 -15.66 7.84
C TRP A 74 -3.09 -14.93 9.04
N LYS A 75 -1.82 -15.19 9.35
CA LYS A 75 -1.09 -14.50 10.42
C LYS A 75 -0.83 -13.03 10.12
N THR A 76 -0.82 -12.66 8.84
CA THR A 76 -0.56 -11.29 8.41
C THR A 76 -1.53 -10.31 9.05
N TYR A 77 -2.77 -10.73 9.24
CA TYR A 77 -3.81 -9.87 9.82
C TYR A 77 -3.42 -9.32 11.19
N ASP A 78 -2.87 -10.17 12.05
CA ASP A 78 -2.53 -9.76 13.41
C ASP A 78 -1.25 -8.93 13.50
N ASP A 79 -0.39 -9.00 12.49
CA ASP A 79 0.89 -8.30 12.48
C ASP A 79 0.80 -6.83 12.11
N TYR A 80 -0.35 -6.38 11.59
CA TYR A 80 -0.53 -5.02 11.09
C TYR A 80 -1.77 -4.36 11.68
N ASP A 81 -1.70 -3.03 11.78
CA ASP A 81 -2.81 -2.22 12.31
C ASP A 81 -3.73 -1.72 11.21
N PHE A 82 -3.17 -1.44 10.02
CA PHE A 82 -3.89 -0.99 8.84
C PHE A 82 -3.45 -1.83 7.65
N ILE A 83 -4.43 -2.33 6.91
CA ILE A 83 -4.18 -3.12 5.69
C ILE A 83 -4.85 -2.38 4.54
N LEU A 84 -4.04 -1.84 3.63
CA LEU A 84 -4.49 -0.95 2.58
C LEU A 84 -4.46 -1.68 1.24
N LEU A 85 -5.62 -1.77 0.60
CA LEU A 85 -5.77 -2.37 -0.72
C LEU A 85 -5.73 -1.29 -1.79
N MET A 86 -5.11 -1.60 -2.92
CA MET A 86 -5.09 -0.69 -4.07
C MET A 86 -6.39 -0.78 -4.85
N ASN A 87 -7.03 -1.94 -4.87
CA ASN A 87 -8.25 -2.21 -5.61
C ASN A 87 -9.03 -3.36 -4.98
N ASP A 88 -10.22 -3.61 -5.50
CA ASP A 88 -11.03 -4.80 -5.19
C ASP A 88 -11.30 -4.97 -3.70
N LYS A 89 -11.94 -3.97 -3.10
CA LYS A 89 -12.26 -3.88 -1.67
C LYS A 89 -12.92 -5.14 -1.10
N ASN A 90 -13.75 -5.80 -1.87
CA ASN A 90 -14.53 -6.94 -1.42
C ASN A 90 -13.98 -8.29 -1.94
N ASN A 91 -12.69 -8.35 -2.27
CA ASN A 91 -12.07 -9.57 -2.76
C ASN A 91 -12.18 -10.68 -1.71
N PRO A 92 -12.99 -11.74 -1.97
CA PRO A 92 -13.20 -12.80 -0.98
C PRO A 92 -11.91 -13.58 -0.66
N ASP A 93 -10.97 -13.66 -1.60
CA ASP A 93 -9.74 -14.40 -1.39
C ASP A 93 -8.86 -13.73 -0.34
N ILE A 94 -8.83 -12.40 -0.31
CA ILE A 94 -8.07 -11.65 0.70
C ILE A 94 -8.69 -11.88 2.08
N PHE A 95 -10.00 -11.74 2.19
CA PHE A 95 -10.70 -11.93 3.46
C PHE A 95 -10.56 -13.37 3.95
N ASN A 96 -10.70 -14.35 3.06
CA ASN A 96 -10.56 -15.76 3.42
C ASN A 96 -9.16 -16.09 3.90
N THR A 97 -8.14 -15.55 3.24
CA THR A 97 -6.74 -15.78 3.61
C THR A 97 -6.44 -15.23 5.00
N MET A 98 -7.01 -14.09 5.34
CA MET A 98 -6.76 -13.42 6.62
C MET A 98 -7.74 -13.82 7.73
N GLY A 99 -8.71 -14.68 7.42
CA GLY A 99 -9.69 -15.11 8.41
C GLY A 99 -10.80 -14.11 8.68
N GLY A 100 -11.04 -13.18 7.75
CA GLY A 100 -12.03 -12.13 7.89
C GLY A 100 -11.40 -10.79 8.28
N ASP A 101 -12.24 -9.83 8.65
CA ASP A 101 -11.79 -8.48 9.05
C ASP A 101 -12.54 -8.03 10.30
N VAL A 102 -12.41 -8.81 11.37
CA VAL A 102 -13.15 -8.57 12.62
C VAL A 102 -12.77 -7.24 13.28
N ASP A 103 -11.53 -6.79 13.12
CA ASP A 103 -11.04 -5.54 13.69
C ASP A 103 -11.11 -4.34 12.75
N GLU A 104 -11.75 -4.51 11.59
CA GLU A 104 -11.93 -3.45 10.59
C GLU A 104 -10.61 -2.79 10.17
N LYS A 105 -9.59 -3.62 9.90
CA LYS A 105 -8.25 -3.16 9.49
C LYS A 105 -8.11 -2.95 8.00
N ILE A 106 -8.97 -3.60 7.19
CA ILE A 106 -8.85 -3.65 5.72
C ILE A 106 -9.61 -2.48 5.08
N HIS A 107 -8.90 -1.64 4.36
CA HIS A 107 -9.46 -0.46 3.71
C HIS A 107 -8.87 -0.27 2.32
N LEU A 108 -9.61 0.40 1.43
CA LEU A 108 -9.01 0.90 0.20
C LEU A 108 -8.14 2.11 0.53
N LEU A 109 -6.94 2.16 -0.02
CA LEU A 109 -6.06 3.31 0.16
C LEU A 109 -6.73 4.61 -0.31
N SER A 110 -7.46 4.55 -1.42
CA SER A 110 -8.15 5.72 -2.00
C SER A 110 -9.19 6.35 -1.08
N GLU A 111 -9.68 5.65 -0.06
CA GLU A 111 -10.61 6.22 0.92
C GLU A 111 -9.99 7.46 1.59
N TYR A 112 -8.69 7.47 1.78
CA TYR A 112 -7.97 8.58 2.42
C TYR A 112 -7.76 9.78 1.51
N ALA A 113 -8.07 9.63 0.23
CA ALA A 113 -8.16 10.74 -0.73
C ALA A 113 -9.60 11.19 -0.96
N GLY A 114 -10.55 10.65 -0.19
CA GLY A 114 -11.96 10.97 -0.33
C GLY A 114 -12.67 10.24 -1.45
N LYS A 115 -12.08 9.15 -1.95
CA LYS A 115 -12.65 8.35 -3.04
C LYS A 115 -12.82 6.91 -2.62
N GLU A 116 -14.00 6.32 -2.81
CA GLU A 116 -14.20 4.88 -2.63
C GLU A 116 -14.10 4.18 -3.99
N ALA A 117 -12.96 4.28 -4.63
CA ALA A 117 -12.73 3.74 -5.96
C ALA A 117 -11.35 3.07 -6.03
N ASP A 118 -11.22 2.10 -6.93
CA ASP A 118 -9.94 1.45 -7.15
C ASP A 118 -8.92 2.44 -7.72
N ILE A 119 -7.66 2.29 -7.28
CA ILE A 119 -6.55 3.00 -7.91
C ILE A 119 -6.29 2.31 -9.25
N PRO A 120 -6.11 3.06 -10.34
CA PRO A 120 -5.84 2.44 -11.64
C PRO A 120 -4.69 1.45 -11.58
N ASN A 121 -4.91 0.26 -12.14
CA ASN A 121 -3.88 -0.76 -12.18
C ASN A 121 -2.96 -0.50 -13.36
N PRO A 122 -1.69 -0.10 -13.14
CA PRO A 122 -0.79 0.22 -14.23
C PRO A 122 -0.41 -0.96 -15.11
N HIS A 123 -0.70 -2.18 -14.67
CA HIS A 123 -0.46 -3.41 -15.44
C HIS A 123 -1.68 -3.83 -16.26
N LYS A 124 -2.83 -3.15 -16.10
CA LYS A 124 -4.10 -3.51 -16.76
C LYS A 124 -4.84 -2.28 -17.28
N GLY A 125 -4.22 -1.59 -18.22
CA GLY A 125 -4.85 -0.46 -18.90
C GLY A 125 -4.68 0.90 -18.25
N GLY A 126 -4.17 0.97 -17.03
CA GLY A 126 -3.78 2.23 -16.40
C GLY A 126 -2.35 2.62 -16.76
N THR A 127 -1.93 3.80 -16.33
CA THR A 127 -0.54 4.22 -16.44
C THR A 127 0.10 4.28 -15.07
N PHE A 128 1.43 4.16 -15.03
CA PHE A 128 2.15 4.27 -13.75
C PHE A 128 2.05 5.69 -13.20
N GLU A 129 2.02 6.70 -14.07
CA GLU A 129 1.87 8.09 -13.63
C GLU A 129 0.51 8.34 -12.99
N ASP A 130 -0.57 7.85 -13.57
CA ASP A 130 -1.91 8.00 -13.00
C ASP A 130 -2.02 7.29 -11.65
N ALA A 131 -1.49 6.07 -11.57
CA ALA A 131 -1.45 5.33 -10.32
C ALA A 131 -0.65 6.08 -9.26
N TYR A 132 0.51 6.62 -9.64
CA TYR A 132 1.35 7.40 -8.73
C TYR A 132 0.59 8.60 -8.15
N GLU A 133 -0.06 9.37 -9.00
CA GLU A 133 -0.78 10.57 -8.57
C GLU A 133 -1.89 10.25 -7.55
N GLU A 134 -2.65 9.19 -7.80
CA GLU A 134 -3.70 8.79 -6.88
C GLU A 134 -3.14 8.19 -5.59
N GLU A 135 -2.08 7.40 -5.69
CA GLU A 135 -1.42 6.82 -4.52
C GLU A 135 -0.80 7.92 -3.64
N GLU A 136 -0.20 8.92 -4.25
CA GLU A 136 0.39 10.05 -3.50
C GLU A 136 -0.66 10.81 -2.70
N LYS A 137 -1.77 11.16 -3.34
CA LYS A 137 -2.86 11.87 -2.66
C LYS A 137 -3.43 11.06 -1.50
N ALA A 138 -3.63 9.77 -1.72
CA ALA A 138 -4.15 8.89 -0.69
C ALA A 138 -3.17 8.70 0.46
N CYS A 139 -1.89 8.55 0.17
CA CYS A 139 -0.85 8.45 1.20
C CYS A 139 -0.75 9.73 2.04
N GLU A 140 -0.84 10.89 1.41
CA GLU A 140 -0.86 12.17 2.13
C GLU A 140 -2.07 12.26 3.07
N GLY A 141 -3.25 11.86 2.59
CA GLY A 141 -4.46 11.83 3.40
C GLY A 141 -4.36 10.85 4.57
N LEU A 142 -3.80 9.67 4.33
CA LEU A 142 -3.58 8.68 5.37
C LEU A 142 -2.61 9.19 6.43
N LEU A 143 -1.48 9.77 6.00
CA LEU A 143 -0.50 10.30 6.93
C LEU A 143 -1.11 11.41 7.80
N LYS A 144 -1.87 12.30 7.22
CA LYS A 144 -2.53 13.38 7.94
C LYS A 144 -3.45 12.85 9.03
N LYS A 145 -4.22 11.81 8.71
CA LYS A 145 -5.10 11.16 9.69
C LYS A 145 -4.32 10.52 10.81
N LEU A 146 -3.24 9.81 10.49
CA LEU A 146 -2.41 9.14 11.48
C LEU A 146 -1.65 10.13 12.36
N GLU A 147 -1.17 11.24 11.81
CA GLU A 147 -0.51 12.28 12.59
C GLU A 147 -1.42 12.82 13.68
N ALA A 148 -2.71 12.97 13.40
CA ALA A 148 -3.67 13.45 14.38
C ALA A 148 -3.81 12.50 15.58
N TRP A 149 -3.56 11.21 15.38
CA TRP A 149 -3.62 10.21 16.45
C TRP A 149 -2.33 10.13 17.26
N ILE A 150 -1.19 10.39 16.61
CA ILE A 150 0.13 10.29 17.23
C ILE A 150 0.44 11.51 18.08
N ARG A 151 -0.07 12.67 17.70
CA ARG A 151 0.18 13.96 18.36
C ARG A 151 -1.03 14.39 19.25
#